data_82e000cb12ec6bd4497ca1fac6cd3ad0
#
_entry.id   82e000cb12ec6bd4497ca1fac6cd3ad0
#
_cell.length_a   1.000
_cell.length_b   1.000
_cell.length_c   1.000
_cell.angle_alpha   90.00
_cell.angle_beta   90.00
_cell.angle_gamma   90.00
#
_symmetry.space_group_name_H-M   'P 1'
#
loop_
_entity.id
_entity.type
_entity.pdbx_description
1 polymer ?
#
loop_
_entity_poly.entity_id
_entity_poly.type
_entity_poly.pdbx_seq_one_letter_code
_entity_poly.pdbx_strand_id
1 'polypeptide(L)'
;QFLSVMEKPDVDHINGLSPAISIEQKSSSHNPRSTVGTVTEIYDYLRLLFARAGTPFCPTHKVKLEAQTVSEMVDKVLSFPEGTPLLMLAPVVINRKGEHLQLMKNFQTQGFIRARINGEIYELDDPPSLELNNKHTIEIVIDRFKVRPEMKLRLAESFEMALKIADGATYIAPLEGDNNKEIIFSDR
;
A
#
# COMPACT_ATOMS: atom_id res chain seq x y z
N GLN A 1 16.32 18.70 -31.00
CA GLN A 1 17.45 18.78 -31.95
C GLN A 1 17.94 17.36 -32.18
N PHE A 2 17.56 16.79 -33.30
CA PHE A 2 18.11 15.50 -33.73
C PHE A 2 19.45 15.80 -34.42
N LEU A 3 20.54 15.62 -33.74
CA LEU A 3 21.83 15.46 -34.38
C LEU A 3 21.84 14.06 -34.97
N SER A 4 21.44 13.93 -36.23
CA SER A 4 21.69 12.72 -37.01
C SER A 4 23.17 12.40 -36.97
N VAL A 5 23.51 11.16 -36.72
CA VAL A 5 24.88 10.68 -36.90
C VAL A 5 25.25 10.97 -38.33
N MET A 6 26.22 11.88 -38.54
CA MET A 6 26.71 12.20 -39.88
C MET A 6 27.29 10.91 -40.46
N GLU A 7 26.88 10.59 -41.68
CA GLU A 7 27.49 9.48 -42.42
C GLU A 7 28.99 9.73 -42.51
N LYS A 8 29.76 8.65 -42.36
CA LYS A 8 31.20 8.72 -42.53
C LYS A 8 31.53 9.10 -43.98
N PRO A 9 32.40 10.10 -44.22
CA PRO A 9 32.78 10.48 -45.54
C PRO A 9 33.45 9.27 -46.27
N ASP A 10 33.10 9.07 -47.50
CA ASP A 10 33.69 8.03 -48.36
C ASP A 10 35.03 8.56 -48.90
N VAL A 11 36.10 8.33 -48.14
CA VAL A 11 37.47 8.78 -48.46
C VAL A 11 38.46 7.66 -48.25
N ASP A 12 39.39 7.48 -49.19
CA ASP A 12 40.42 6.48 -49.11
C ASP A 12 41.56 6.81 -48.16
N HIS A 13 41.84 8.11 -47.96
CA HIS A 13 42.89 8.55 -47.07
C HIS A 13 42.74 10.01 -46.61
N ILE A 14 43.07 10.29 -45.32
CA ILE A 14 43.05 11.62 -44.75
C ILE A 14 44.42 11.92 -44.15
N ASN A 15 45.10 12.96 -44.66
CA ASN A 15 46.38 13.43 -44.17
C ASN A 15 46.24 14.81 -43.49
N GLY A 16 47.21 15.12 -42.62
CA GLY A 16 47.36 16.46 -42.03
C GLY A 16 46.43 16.79 -40.88
N LEU A 17 45.74 15.80 -40.29
CA LEU A 17 44.96 16.01 -39.07
C LEU A 17 45.88 16.15 -37.89
N SER A 18 45.71 17.24 -37.12
CA SER A 18 46.33 17.40 -35.81
C SER A 18 45.79 16.36 -34.82
N PRO A 19 46.60 15.91 -33.83
CA PRO A 19 46.11 15.06 -32.77
C PRO A 19 44.89 15.72 -32.09
N ALA A 20 43.75 15.05 -32.13
CA ALA A 20 42.52 15.51 -31.47
C ALA A 20 42.24 14.66 -30.25
N ILE A 21 41.95 15.31 -29.14
CA ILE A 21 41.45 14.65 -27.93
C ILE A 21 39.92 14.83 -27.92
N SER A 22 39.21 13.74 -28.07
CA SER A 22 37.74 13.75 -27.86
C SER A 22 37.45 13.36 -26.42
N ILE A 23 36.84 14.27 -25.71
CA ILE A 23 36.29 13.97 -24.38
C ILE A 23 34.79 13.69 -24.58
N GLU A 24 34.44 12.43 -24.60
CA GLU A 24 33.03 12.03 -24.65
C GLU A 24 32.44 12.07 -23.24
N GLN A 25 31.53 12.98 -22.99
CA GLN A 25 30.65 12.86 -21.88
C GLN A 25 29.63 11.74 -22.26
N LYS A 26 29.65 10.65 -21.48
CA LYS A 26 28.74 9.53 -21.65
C LYS A 26 27.34 10.10 -21.80
N SER A 27 26.78 10.05 -23.01
CA SER A 27 25.42 10.55 -23.25
C SER A 27 24.48 9.82 -22.30
N SER A 28 23.78 10.56 -21.46
CA SER A 28 22.72 10.01 -20.63
C SER A 28 21.80 9.18 -21.55
N SER A 29 21.54 7.95 -21.18
CA SER A 29 20.63 7.05 -21.90
C SER A 29 19.40 7.84 -22.33
N HIS A 30 19.02 7.78 -23.62
CA HIS A 30 17.83 8.39 -24.17
C HIS A 30 16.53 7.80 -23.63
N ASN A 31 16.60 6.96 -22.60
CA ASN A 31 15.45 6.42 -21.92
C ASN A 31 14.90 7.47 -20.93
N PRO A 32 13.70 8.06 -21.17
CA PRO A 32 13.14 9.11 -20.32
C PRO A 32 12.82 8.64 -18.88
N ARG A 33 12.90 7.34 -18.62
CA ARG A 33 12.74 6.73 -17.28
C ARG A 33 14.07 6.52 -16.55
N SER A 34 15.18 6.83 -17.20
CA SER A 34 16.53 6.64 -16.62
C SER A 34 16.92 7.92 -15.87
N THR A 35 17.05 7.83 -14.57
CA THR A 35 17.61 8.88 -13.70
C THR A 35 19.05 8.56 -13.33
N VAL A 36 19.80 9.55 -12.86
CA VAL A 36 21.16 9.34 -12.34
C VAL A 36 21.15 8.24 -11.26
N GLY A 37 20.18 8.24 -10.39
CA GLY A 37 20.03 7.24 -9.33
C GLY A 37 19.89 5.81 -9.83
N THR A 38 19.20 5.60 -10.98
CA THR A 38 19.02 4.26 -11.57
C THR A 38 20.22 3.81 -12.39
N VAL A 39 20.88 4.73 -13.09
CA VAL A 39 22.10 4.42 -13.90
C VAL A 39 23.32 4.14 -13.04
N THR A 40 23.39 4.75 -11.87
CA THR A 40 24.52 4.58 -10.92
C THR A 40 24.26 3.53 -9.85
N GLU A 41 23.11 2.84 -9.88
CA GLU A 41 22.65 1.88 -8.87
C GLU A 41 22.44 2.50 -7.46
N ILE A 42 22.63 3.81 -7.30
CA ILE A 42 22.41 4.51 -6.01
C ILE A 42 20.98 4.29 -5.50
N TYR A 43 20.00 4.19 -6.41
CA TYR A 43 18.61 3.96 -6.04
C TYR A 43 18.41 2.60 -5.35
N ASP A 44 19.13 1.56 -5.77
CA ASP A 44 19.03 0.23 -5.16
C ASP A 44 19.65 0.22 -3.76
N TYR A 45 20.78 0.91 -3.58
CA TYR A 45 21.36 1.12 -2.24
C TYR A 45 20.45 1.93 -1.33
N LEU A 46 19.80 3.00 -1.84
CA LEU A 46 18.84 3.78 -1.06
C LEU A 46 17.62 2.94 -0.67
N ARG A 47 17.10 2.14 -1.59
CA ARG A 47 15.99 1.22 -1.25
C ARG A 47 16.37 0.26 -0.12
N LEU A 48 17.54 -0.33 -0.19
CA LEU A 48 18.03 -1.22 0.86
C LEU A 48 18.25 -0.48 2.20
N LEU A 49 18.80 0.72 2.15
CA LEU A 49 19.00 1.56 3.33
C LEU A 49 17.67 1.91 3.99
N PHE A 50 16.71 2.42 3.22
CA PHE A 50 15.41 2.77 3.76
C PHE A 50 14.61 1.56 4.23
N ALA A 51 14.74 0.40 3.56
CA ALA A 51 14.08 -0.82 4.00
C ALA A 51 14.62 -1.36 5.34
N ARG A 52 15.90 -1.11 5.66
CA ARG A 52 16.55 -1.63 6.88
C ARG A 52 16.65 -0.63 8.02
N ALA A 53 16.82 0.64 7.71
CA ALA A 53 17.08 1.70 8.70
C ALA A 53 16.04 2.83 8.65
N GLY A 54 15.14 2.82 7.67
CA GLY A 54 14.10 3.83 7.53
C GLY A 54 12.98 3.61 8.54
N THR A 55 12.45 4.71 9.06
CA THR A 55 11.20 4.69 9.83
C THR A 55 10.05 4.97 8.88
N PRO A 56 9.11 4.03 8.69
CA PRO A 56 7.97 4.27 7.81
C PRO A 56 6.98 5.27 8.42
N PHE A 57 6.46 6.15 7.58
CA PHE A 57 5.39 7.09 7.95
C PHE A 57 4.20 6.92 7.01
N CYS A 58 3.01 7.00 7.56
CA CYS A 58 1.79 7.05 6.75
C CYS A 58 1.81 8.29 5.85
N PRO A 59 1.72 8.15 4.51
CA PRO A 59 1.80 9.28 3.60
C PRO A 59 0.65 10.28 3.76
N THR A 60 -0.52 9.80 4.18
CA THR A 60 -1.73 10.61 4.37
C THR A 60 -1.73 11.32 5.74
N HIS A 61 -1.45 10.59 6.80
CA HIS A 61 -1.62 11.08 8.17
C HIS A 61 -0.32 11.56 8.81
N LYS A 62 0.85 11.35 8.17
CA LYS A 62 2.18 11.69 8.69
C LYS A 62 2.51 11.07 10.05
N VAL A 63 1.81 10.01 10.42
CA VAL A 63 2.03 9.25 11.65
C VAL A 63 3.10 8.20 11.41
N LYS A 64 4.02 8.02 12.35
CA LYS A 64 5.02 6.96 12.34
C LYS A 64 4.29 5.61 12.40
N LEU A 65 4.64 4.72 11.48
CA LEU A 65 4.16 3.34 11.48
C LEU A 65 5.19 2.50 12.23
N GLU A 66 4.84 2.04 13.40
CA GLU A 66 5.63 1.07 14.18
C GLU A 66 4.88 -0.26 14.17
N ALA A 67 5.63 -1.34 14.05
CA ALA A 67 5.07 -2.66 14.28
C ALA A 67 4.53 -2.72 15.72
N GLN A 68 3.25 -2.97 15.85
CA GLN A 68 2.56 -3.02 17.13
C GLN A 68 2.25 -4.47 17.48
N THR A 69 2.40 -4.81 18.73
CA THR A 69 1.91 -6.09 19.24
C THR A 69 0.39 -6.07 19.35
N VAL A 70 -0.24 -7.24 19.21
CA VAL A 70 -1.70 -7.37 19.41
C VAL A 70 -2.14 -6.80 20.76
N SER A 71 -1.32 -6.96 21.80
CA SER A 71 -1.63 -6.42 23.13
C SER A 71 -1.70 -4.88 23.12
N GLU A 72 -0.76 -4.21 22.46
CA GLU A 72 -0.76 -2.75 22.34
C GLU A 72 -1.96 -2.24 21.51
N MET A 73 -2.32 -2.96 20.45
CA MET A 73 -3.52 -2.65 19.65
C MET A 73 -4.79 -2.73 20.49
N VAL A 74 -4.93 -3.82 21.28
CA VAL A 74 -6.06 -4.03 22.19
C VAL A 74 -6.11 -2.94 23.24
N ASP A 75 -4.99 -2.63 23.92
CA ASP A 75 -4.94 -1.60 24.96
C ASP A 75 -5.29 -0.22 24.37
N LYS A 76 -4.88 0.05 23.12
CA LYS A 76 -5.27 1.28 22.39
C LYS A 76 -6.77 1.36 22.14
N VAL A 77 -7.40 0.28 21.71
CA VAL A 77 -8.86 0.22 21.49
C VAL A 77 -9.60 0.35 22.83
N LEU A 78 -9.13 -0.28 23.88
CA LEU A 78 -9.72 -0.17 25.21
C LEU A 78 -9.54 1.23 25.84
N SER A 79 -8.65 2.07 25.32
CA SER A 79 -8.51 3.47 25.77
C SER A 79 -9.61 4.40 25.25
N PHE A 80 -10.45 3.96 24.32
CA PHE A 80 -11.64 4.72 23.92
C PHE A 80 -12.70 4.72 25.05
N PRO A 81 -13.57 5.75 25.06
CA PRO A 81 -14.68 5.79 26.00
C PRO A 81 -15.54 4.51 25.93
N GLU A 82 -15.94 4.02 27.10
CA GLU A 82 -16.82 2.85 27.18
C GLU A 82 -18.13 3.09 26.40
N GLY A 83 -18.62 2.08 25.70
CA GLY A 83 -19.81 2.16 24.87
C GLY A 83 -19.58 2.72 23.46
N THR A 84 -18.37 3.19 23.12
CA THR A 84 -18.06 3.67 21.77
C THR A 84 -18.27 2.57 20.74
N PRO A 85 -19.14 2.74 19.72
CA PRO A 85 -19.39 1.74 18.69
C PRO A 85 -18.28 1.79 17.63
N LEU A 86 -17.59 0.67 17.45
CA LEU A 86 -16.46 0.53 16.52
C LEU A 86 -16.62 -0.66 15.60
N LEU A 87 -15.98 -0.57 14.44
CA LEU A 87 -15.77 -1.63 13.46
C LEU A 87 -14.30 -1.99 13.39
N MET A 88 -13.99 -3.29 13.36
CA MET A 88 -12.68 -3.81 13.00
C MET A 88 -12.72 -4.30 11.57
N LEU A 89 -11.82 -3.79 10.73
CA LEU A 89 -11.80 -4.00 9.29
C LEU A 89 -10.45 -4.57 8.85
N ALA A 90 -10.48 -5.57 7.99
CA ALA A 90 -9.31 -6.15 7.35
C ALA A 90 -9.25 -5.72 5.87
N PRO A 91 -8.33 -4.84 5.46
CA PRO A 91 -8.21 -4.39 4.09
C PRO A 91 -7.63 -5.50 3.20
N VAL A 92 -8.45 -6.05 2.30
CA VAL A 92 -8.04 -7.14 1.39
C VAL A 92 -7.81 -6.68 -0.04
N VAL A 93 -8.43 -5.56 -0.44
CA VAL A 93 -8.18 -4.87 -1.72
C VAL A 93 -8.05 -3.38 -1.45
N ILE A 94 -6.93 -2.80 -1.84
CA ILE A 94 -6.68 -1.36 -1.68
C ILE A 94 -6.42 -0.76 -3.05
N ASN A 95 -7.37 0.06 -3.53
CA ASN A 95 -7.24 0.87 -4.75
C ASN A 95 -6.81 0.05 -5.99
N ARG A 96 -7.39 -1.16 -6.17
CA ARG A 96 -7.09 -2.08 -7.28
C ARG A 96 -8.30 -2.22 -8.21
N LYS A 97 -8.02 -2.34 -9.51
CA LYS A 97 -9.03 -2.62 -10.54
C LYS A 97 -9.47 -4.06 -10.50
N GLY A 98 -10.73 -4.31 -10.81
CA GLY A 98 -11.31 -5.64 -10.92
C GLY A 98 -12.71 -5.74 -10.32
N GLU A 99 -13.45 -6.74 -10.68
CA GLU A 99 -14.78 -7.04 -10.12
C GLU A 99 -14.73 -7.72 -8.76
N HIS A 100 -13.62 -8.35 -8.42
CA HIS A 100 -13.32 -9.02 -7.14
C HIS A 100 -14.39 -10.02 -6.65
N LEU A 101 -15.29 -10.50 -7.53
CA LEU A 101 -16.42 -11.40 -7.19
C LEU A 101 -15.93 -12.70 -6.52
N GLN A 102 -14.88 -13.32 -7.09
CA GLN A 102 -14.33 -14.56 -6.53
C GLN A 102 -13.75 -14.36 -5.13
N LEU A 103 -13.12 -13.22 -4.90
CA LEU A 103 -12.55 -12.85 -3.59
C LEU A 103 -13.68 -12.73 -2.54
N MET A 104 -14.73 -11.99 -2.87
CA MET A 104 -15.89 -11.82 -1.98
C MET A 104 -16.58 -13.15 -1.68
N LYS A 105 -16.77 -14.02 -2.70
CA LYS A 105 -17.29 -15.39 -2.52
C LYS A 105 -16.43 -16.24 -1.59
N ASN A 106 -15.12 -16.14 -1.72
CA ASN A 106 -14.21 -16.89 -0.85
C ASN A 106 -14.35 -16.46 0.61
N PHE A 107 -14.47 -15.16 0.91
CA PHE A 107 -14.72 -14.69 2.27
C PHE A 107 -16.09 -15.07 2.79
N GLN A 108 -17.12 -15.02 1.95
CA GLN A 108 -18.46 -15.53 2.30
C GLN A 108 -18.41 -17.02 2.70
N THR A 109 -17.69 -17.83 1.94
CA THR A 109 -17.52 -19.27 2.24
C THR A 109 -16.77 -19.52 3.55
N GLN A 110 -15.86 -18.61 3.91
CA GLN A 110 -15.15 -18.65 5.20
C GLN A 110 -16.00 -18.18 6.39
N GLY A 111 -17.24 -17.75 6.15
CA GLY A 111 -18.20 -17.35 7.17
C GLY A 111 -18.22 -15.84 7.49
N PHE A 112 -17.53 -15.01 6.72
CA PHE A 112 -17.66 -13.56 6.85
C PHE A 112 -19.00 -13.10 6.26
N ILE A 113 -19.66 -12.16 6.95
CA ILE A 113 -21.02 -11.75 6.60
C ILE A 113 -20.99 -10.42 5.84
N ARG A 114 -20.08 -9.51 6.18
CA ARG A 114 -20.07 -8.14 5.66
C ARG A 114 -18.70 -7.68 5.19
N ALA A 115 -18.72 -6.79 4.21
CA ALA A 115 -17.53 -6.04 3.79
C ALA A 115 -17.87 -4.55 3.64
N ARG A 116 -16.88 -3.68 3.88
CA ARG A 116 -16.95 -2.29 3.46
C ARG A 116 -16.32 -2.19 2.08
N ILE A 117 -17.11 -1.75 1.11
CA ILE A 117 -16.70 -1.63 -0.29
C ILE A 117 -16.80 -0.16 -0.68
N ASN A 118 -15.68 0.45 -1.06
CA ASN A 118 -15.60 1.88 -1.42
C ASN A 118 -16.18 2.82 -0.34
N GLY A 119 -16.08 2.43 0.94
CA GLY A 119 -16.57 3.21 2.08
C GLY A 119 -17.97 2.84 2.58
N GLU A 120 -18.74 2.03 1.87
CA GLU A 120 -20.08 1.60 2.23
C GLU A 120 -20.10 0.13 2.64
N ILE A 121 -20.96 -0.23 3.62
CA ILE A 121 -21.08 -1.59 4.15
C ILE A 121 -22.14 -2.36 3.38
N TYR A 122 -21.73 -3.54 2.87
CA TYR A 122 -22.59 -4.49 2.16
C TYR A 122 -22.54 -5.87 2.79
N GLU A 123 -23.58 -6.64 2.61
CA GLU A 123 -23.58 -8.07 2.94
C GLU A 123 -22.89 -8.86 1.81
N LEU A 124 -22.07 -9.85 2.17
CA LEU A 124 -21.28 -10.63 1.21
C LEU A 124 -22.13 -11.66 0.44
N ASP A 125 -23.38 -11.89 0.84
CA ASP A 125 -24.34 -12.71 0.11
C ASP A 125 -24.98 -11.97 -1.08
N ASP A 126 -25.06 -10.62 -1.02
CA ASP A 126 -25.55 -9.77 -2.11
C ASP A 126 -24.61 -8.54 -2.30
N PRO A 127 -23.36 -8.75 -2.75
CA PRO A 127 -22.41 -7.68 -2.93
C PRO A 127 -22.77 -6.83 -4.16
N PRO A 128 -22.46 -5.54 -4.17
CA PRO A 128 -22.68 -4.68 -5.33
C PRO A 128 -21.84 -5.14 -6.52
N SER A 129 -22.35 -4.95 -7.73
CA SER A 129 -21.60 -5.17 -8.96
C SER A 129 -20.50 -4.12 -9.08
N LEU A 130 -19.24 -4.57 -9.17
CA LEU A 130 -18.08 -3.70 -9.29
C LEU A 130 -17.59 -3.66 -10.75
N GLU A 131 -17.24 -2.49 -11.22
CA GLU A 131 -16.74 -2.31 -12.58
C GLU A 131 -15.29 -2.74 -12.71
N LEU A 132 -15.00 -3.58 -13.72
CA LEU A 132 -13.66 -4.14 -13.99
C LEU A 132 -12.54 -3.09 -14.12
N ASN A 133 -12.87 -1.93 -14.73
CA ASN A 133 -11.91 -0.88 -15.05
C ASN A 133 -11.72 0.15 -13.92
N ASN A 134 -12.60 0.18 -12.94
CA ASN A 134 -12.52 1.08 -11.81
C ASN A 134 -11.67 0.49 -10.69
N LYS A 135 -11.09 1.38 -9.90
CA LYS A 135 -10.33 1.00 -8.72
C LYS A 135 -11.28 0.89 -7.52
N HIS A 136 -11.16 -0.21 -6.81
CA HIS A 136 -11.98 -0.50 -5.64
C HIS A 136 -11.14 -0.72 -4.41
N THR A 137 -11.72 -0.43 -3.26
CA THR A 137 -11.19 -0.76 -1.94
C THR A 137 -12.20 -1.65 -1.24
N ILE A 138 -11.77 -2.82 -0.78
CA ILE A 138 -12.61 -3.82 -0.12
C ILE A 138 -11.96 -4.17 1.21
N GLU A 139 -12.73 -4.06 2.28
CA GLU A 139 -12.32 -4.36 3.64
C GLU A 139 -13.33 -5.29 4.27
N ILE A 140 -12.88 -6.43 4.76
CA ILE A 140 -13.75 -7.41 5.43
C ILE A 140 -14.04 -6.92 6.84
N VAL A 141 -15.32 -6.91 7.23
CA VAL A 141 -15.72 -6.60 8.61
C VAL A 141 -15.45 -7.84 9.47
N ILE A 142 -14.44 -7.72 10.33
CA ILE A 142 -14.01 -8.79 11.24
C ILE A 142 -14.89 -8.80 12.48
N ASP A 143 -15.08 -7.62 13.08
CA ASP A 143 -15.90 -7.50 14.27
C ASP A 143 -16.62 -6.15 14.30
N ARG A 144 -17.79 -6.14 14.94
CA ARG A 144 -18.58 -4.94 15.27
C ARG A 144 -18.89 -4.96 16.75
N PHE A 145 -18.40 -3.99 17.49
CA PHE A 145 -18.48 -4.02 18.94
C PHE A 145 -18.67 -2.60 19.54
N LYS A 146 -19.06 -2.59 20.80
CA LYS A 146 -18.99 -1.40 21.65
C LYS A 146 -17.89 -1.63 22.66
N VAL A 147 -17.03 -0.65 22.86
CA VAL A 147 -15.88 -0.74 23.78
C VAL A 147 -16.34 -1.09 25.18
N ARG A 148 -15.78 -2.15 25.77
CA ARG A 148 -16.01 -2.59 27.15
C ARG A 148 -14.73 -3.20 27.71
N PRO A 149 -14.43 -2.99 29.02
CA PRO A 149 -13.19 -3.50 29.63
C PRO A 149 -12.99 -5.03 29.52
N GLU A 150 -14.08 -5.78 29.61
CA GLU A 150 -14.05 -7.27 29.57
C GLU A 150 -13.76 -7.87 28.18
N MET A 151 -13.67 -7.06 27.13
CA MET A 151 -13.50 -7.55 25.74
C MET A 151 -12.04 -7.87 25.36
N LYS A 152 -11.10 -7.78 26.28
CA LYS A 152 -9.66 -7.90 25.99
C LYS A 152 -9.32 -9.16 25.18
N LEU A 153 -9.82 -10.32 25.58
CA LEU A 153 -9.56 -11.60 24.90
C LEU A 153 -10.20 -11.62 23.50
N ARG A 154 -11.48 -11.24 23.38
CA ARG A 154 -12.18 -11.18 22.09
C ARG A 154 -11.51 -10.23 21.09
N LEU A 155 -11.06 -9.06 21.57
CA LEU A 155 -10.34 -8.11 20.73
C LEU A 155 -9.01 -8.68 20.23
N ALA A 156 -8.28 -9.40 21.10
CA ALA A 156 -7.02 -10.03 20.70
C ALA A 156 -7.24 -11.06 19.58
N GLU A 157 -8.23 -11.95 19.72
CA GLU A 157 -8.59 -12.93 18.70
C GLU A 157 -9.04 -12.27 17.39
N SER A 158 -9.82 -11.19 17.48
CA SER A 158 -10.26 -10.42 16.31
C SER A 158 -9.10 -9.73 15.60
N PHE A 159 -8.13 -9.16 16.36
CA PHE A 159 -6.92 -8.58 15.79
C PHE A 159 -6.06 -9.61 15.09
N GLU A 160 -5.80 -10.75 15.71
CA GLU A 160 -5.02 -11.84 15.09
C GLU A 160 -5.67 -12.30 13.77
N MET A 161 -7.00 -12.45 13.75
CA MET A 161 -7.74 -12.80 12.54
C MET A 161 -7.62 -11.69 11.47
N ALA A 162 -7.80 -10.43 11.84
CA ALA A 162 -7.73 -9.29 10.91
C ALA A 162 -6.34 -9.18 10.28
N LEU A 163 -5.28 -9.22 11.09
CA LEU A 163 -3.89 -9.15 10.64
C LEU A 163 -3.54 -10.30 9.70
N LYS A 164 -3.99 -11.52 10.01
CA LYS A 164 -3.78 -12.70 9.17
C LYS A 164 -4.44 -12.56 7.79
N ILE A 165 -5.66 -12.02 7.73
CA ILE A 165 -6.44 -11.86 6.49
C ILE A 165 -5.88 -10.74 5.63
N ALA A 166 -5.47 -9.65 6.24
CA ALA A 166 -5.02 -8.44 5.55
C ALA A 166 -3.49 -8.30 5.46
N ASP A 167 -2.75 -9.38 5.63
CA ASP A 167 -1.28 -9.42 5.51
C ASP A 167 -0.57 -8.38 6.39
N GLY A 168 -1.01 -8.27 7.64
CA GLY A 168 -0.37 -7.46 8.67
C GLY A 168 -0.93 -6.07 8.90
N ALA A 169 -2.10 -5.74 8.36
CA ALA A 169 -2.76 -4.45 8.61
C ALA A 169 -4.22 -4.62 9.04
N THR A 170 -4.70 -3.74 9.92
CA THR A 170 -6.11 -3.67 10.29
C THR A 170 -6.54 -2.25 10.60
N TYR A 171 -7.82 -1.94 10.39
CA TYR A 171 -8.38 -0.62 10.63
C TYR A 171 -9.45 -0.69 11.71
N ILE A 172 -9.45 0.27 12.60
CA ILE A 172 -10.55 0.51 13.54
C ILE A 172 -11.25 1.79 13.11
N ALA A 173 -12.51 1.66 12.73
CA ALA A 173 -13.36 2.76 12.27
C ALA A 173 -14.55 2.98 13.22
N PRO A 174 -15.02 4.21 13.43
CA PRO A 174 -16.30 4.44 14.09
C PRO A 174 -17.44 3.84 13.26
N LEU A 175 -18.45 3.29 13.94
CA LEU A 175 -19.62 2.69 13.27
C LEU A 175 -20.48 3.75 12.58
N GLU A 176 -20.56 4.95 13.17
CA GLU A 176 -21.29 6.11 12.66
C GLU A 176 -20.37 7.33 12.72
N GLY A 177 -20.28 8.08 11.63
CA GLY A 177 -19.51 9.32 11.59
C GLY A 177 -18.50 9.40 10.45
N ASP A 178 -17.58 10.32 10.57
CA ASP A 178 -16.59 10.64 9.55
C ASP A 178 -15.52 9.55 9.46
N ASN A 179 -15.37 8.95 8.28
CA ASN A 179 -14.32 7.95 7.96
C ASN A 179 -12.89 8.52 8.17
N ASN A 180 -12.74 9.82 8.39
CA ASN A 180 -11.46 10.45 8.68
C ASN A 180 -10.89 10.17 10.09
N LYS A 181 -11.63 9.45 10.94
CA LYS A 181 -11.18 9.09 12.29
C LYS A 181 -10.75 7.64 12.43
N GLU A 182 -10.38 7.01 11.34
CA GLU A 182 -9.89 5.64 11.35
C GLU A 182 -8.49 5.56 11.97
N ILE A 183 -8.27 4.51 12.75
CA ILE A 183 -6.95 4.18 13.28
C ILE A 183 -6.43 2.97 12.53
N ILE A 184 -5.21 3.10 12.02
CA ILE A 184 -4.51 2.03 11.32
C ILE A 184 -3.56 1.37 12.31
N PHE A 185 -3.62 0.05 12.38
CA PHE A 185 -2.69 -0.80 13.12
C PHE A 185 -1.93 -1.69 12.15
N SER A 186 -0.68 -2.00 12.50
CA SER A 186 0.16 -2.91 11.72
C SER A 186 1.06 -3.73 12.64
N ASP A 187 1.27 -5.00 12.31
CA ASP A 187 2.23 -5.88 12.97
C ASP A 187 3.60 -5.93 12.25
N ARG A 188 3.76 -5.12 11.21
CA ARG A 188 4.97 -5.03 10.36
C ARG A 188 5.47 -3.62 10.20
#